data_d31f238d78ffd6aa4e900b95a77e8d9b
#
_entry.id   d31f238d78ffd6aa4e900b95a77e8d9b
#
_cell.length_a   1.000
_cell.length_b   1.000
_cell.length_c   1.000
_cell.angle_alpha   90.00
_cell.angle_beta   90.00
_cell.angle_gamma   90.00
#
_symmetry.space_group_name_H-M   'P 1'
#
loop_
_entity.id
_entity.type
_entity.pdbx_description
1 polymer ?
#
loop_
_entity_poly.entity_id
_entity_poly.type
_entity_poly.pdbx_seq_one_letter_code
_entity_poly.pdbx_strand_id
1 'polypeptide(L)'
;MDWEVQLITLYEFVCKHYREQLWVYCQRFSPFVDLTFTDEEVLCIYLWGVLQKRREIKDIYDHTRRHLGAWFPQLPSYGGYVQRLNRVAGAFAPLLELLQQTCPHTGVLEHIRLMDSLPIKLAHAKRSSRARVAPEIANKGYCSSKDEYDYGVKVHLLGRRRPGTLPLPE
;
A
#
# COMPACT_ATOMS: atom_id res chain seq x y z
N MET A 1 -23.07 3.33 -0.32
CA MET A 1 -22.37 4.34 -1.15
C MET A 1 -21.98 3.67 -2.43
N ASP A 2 -22.30 4.27 -3.56
CA ASP A 2 -21.96 3.73 -4.89
C ASP A 2 -20.43 3.63 -5.02
N TRP A 3 -19.94 2.56 -5.63
CA TRP A 3 -18.51 2.33 -5.79
C TRP A 3 -17.85 3.41 -6.65
N GLU A 4 -18.57 3.98 -7.63
CA GLU A 4 -18.08 5.05 -8.47
C GLU A 4 -17.81 6.32 -7.65
N VAL A 5 -18.75 6.68 -6.75
CA VAL A 5 -18.59 7.81 -5.84
C VAL A 5 -17.39 7.60 -4.92
N GLN A 6 -17.18 6.38 -4.43
CA GLN A 6 -16.02 6.06 -3.59
C GLN A 6 -14.71 6.23 -4.37
N LEU A 7 -14.66 5.75 -5.63
CA LEU A 7 -13.48 5.88 -6.48
C LEU A 7 -13.17 7.36 -6.79
N ILE A 8 -14.19 8.15 -7.11
CA ILE A 8 -14.05 9.60 -7.34
C ILE A 8 -13.52 10.29 -6.09
N THR A 9 -14.12 10.03 -4.93
CA THR A 9 -13.70 10.62 -3.65
C THR A 9 -12.23 10.26 -3.32
N LEU A 10 -11.84 9.00 -3.56
CA LEU A 10 -10.47 8.57 -3.38
C LEU A 10 -9.52 9.31 -4.35
N TYR A 11 -9.91 9.42 -5.61
CA TYR A 11 -9.10 10.11 -6.61
C TYR A 11 -8.91 11.59 -6.27
N GLU A 12 -9.99 12.28 -5.90
CA GLU A 12 -9.93 13.67 -5.45
C GLU A 12 -9.03 13.85 -4.22
N PHE A 13 -9.14 12.96 -3.24
CA PHE A 13 -8.28 12.96 -2.06
C PHE A 13 -6.80 12.81 -2.46
N VAL A 14 -6.48 11.85 -3.30
CA VAL A 14 -5.11 11.63 -3.79
C VAL A 14 -4.60 12.85 -4.56
N CYS A 15 -5.39 13.39 -5.50
CA CYS A 15 -5.01 14.55 -6.30
C CYS A 15 -4.73 15.79 -5.43
N LYS A 16 -5.58 16.06 -4.44
CA LYS A 16 -5.39 17.17 -3.51
C LYS A 16 -4.06 17.06 -2.78
N HIS A 17 -3.84 15.94 -2.10
CA HIS A 17 -2.65 15.78 -1.28
C HIS A 17 -1.37 15.56 -2.10
N TYR A 18 -1.50 15.00 -3.32
CA TYR A 18 -0.37 14.92 -4.24
C TYR A 18 0.14 16.31 -4.60
N ARG A 19 -0.72 17.23 -4.99
CA ARG A 19 -0.37 18.61 -5.35
C ARG A 19 0.16 19.42 -4.17
N GLU A 20 -0.39 19.20 -2.97
CA GLU A 20 0.01 19.94 -1.78
C GLU A 20 1.38 19.51 -1.26
N GLN A 21 1.68 18.20 -1.23
CA GLN A 21 2.88 17.72 -0.54
C GLN A 21 3.48 16.40 -1.03
N LEU A 22 2.71 15.46 -1.62
CA LEU A 22 3.23 14.14 -1.95
C LEU A 22 4.14 14.14 -3.18
N TRP A 23 3.99 15.10 -4.09
CA TRP A 23 4.80 15.23 -5.29
C TRP A 23 6.31 15.29 -5.01
N VAL A 24 6.71 15.79 -3.84
CA VAL A 24 8.11 15.86 -3.40
C VAL A 24 8.75 14.46 -3.32
N TYR A 25 7.97 13.45 -2.93
CA TYR A 25 8.42 12.06 -2.80
C TYR A 25 8.40 11.29 -4.12
N CYS A 26 7.80 11.88 -5.16
CA CYS A 26 7.64 11.27 -6.48
C CYS A 26 8.48 11.97 -7.55
N GLN A 27 9.43 12.83 -7.17
CA GLN A 27 10.23 13.63 -8.10
C GLN A 27 10.97 12.76 -9.11
N ARG A 28 10.98 13.23 -10.35
CA ARG A 28 11.66 12.59 -11.48
C ARG A 28 12.74 13.52 -12.02
N PHE A 29 13.92 12.98 -12.11
CA PHE A 29 15.02 13.62 -12.84
C PHE A 29 14.96 13.15 -14.31
N SER A 30 13.86 13.45 -15.00
CA SER A 30 13.67 13.10 -16.42
C SER A 30 13.23 14.32 -17.20
N PRO A 31 13.74 14.53 -18.43
CA PRO A 31 13.32 15.62 -19.30
C PRO A 31 11.88 15.45 -19.83
N PHE A 32 11.27 14.27 -19.68
CA PHE A 32 9.88 14.01 -20.09
C PHE A 32 8.93 14.41 -18.97
N VAL A 33 8.37 15.62 -19.07
CA VAL A 33 7.49 16.20 -18.05
C VAL A 33 6.04 15.76 -18.24
N ASP A 34 5.59 15.59 -19.47
CA ASP A 34 4.19 15.24 -19.77
C ASP A 34 3.97 13.73 -19.71
N LEU A 35 3.31 13.31 -18.65
CA LEU A 35 2.94 11.92 -18.44
C LEU A 35 1.51 11.70 -18.89
N THR A 36 1.31 10.82 -19.85
CA THR A 36 -0.02 10.37 -20.27
C THR A 36 -0.76 9.60 -19.18
N PHE A 37 -0.04 8.96 -18.27
CA PHE A 37 -0.55 8.26 -17.09
C PHE A 37 0.13 8.84 -15.86
N THR A 38 -0.63 9.45 -14.95
CA THR A 38 -0.12 10.26 -13.85
C THR A 38 0.25 9.44 -12.61
N ASP A 39 0.99 10.03 -11.68
CA ASP A 39 1.33 9.38 -10.41
C ASP A 39 0.12 9.30 -9.48
N GLU A 40 -0.80 10.26 -9.59
CA GLU A 40 -2.09 10.23 -8.89
C GLU A 40 -2.93 9.03 -9.32
N GLU A 41 -2.95 8.71 -10.62
CA GLU A 41 -3.63 7.52 -11.13
C GLU A 41 -2.99 6.23 -10.59
N VAL A 42 -1.65 6.17 -10.53
CA VAL A 42 -0.92 5.02 -9.95
C VAL A 42 -1.32 4.80 -8.50
N LEU A 43 -1.28 5.87 -7.68
CA LEU A 43 -1.63 5.84 -6.26
C LEU A 43 -3.11 5.46 -6.08
N CYS A 44 -4.01 6.08 -6.84
CA CYS A 44 -5.44 5.80 -6.77
C CYS A 44 -5.77 4.35 -7.10
N ILE A 45 -5.23 3.80 -8.18
CA ILE A 45 -5.45 2.40 -8.58
C ILE A 45 -4.97 1.44 -7.50
N TYR A 46 -3.78 1.68 -6.93
CA TYR A 46 -3.25 0.81 -5.89
C TYR A 46 -4.12 0.86 -4.62
N LEU A 47 -4.44 2.07 -4.13
CA LEU A 47 -5.27 2.24 -2.94
C LEU A 47 -6.67 1.67 -3.14
N TRP A 48 -7.28 1.87 -4.32
CA TRP A 48 -8.56 1.28 -4.65
C TRP A 48 -8.51 -0.25 -4.59
N GLY A 49 -7.47 -0.86 -5.15
CA GLY A 49 -7.27 -2.30 -5.08
C GLY A 49 -7.18 -2.81 -3.63
N VAL A 50 -6.44 -2.11 -2.77
CA VAL A 50 -6.32 -2.43 -1.34
C VAL A 50 -7.67 -2.30 -0.63
N LEU A 51 -8.45 -1.25 -0.90
CA LEU A 51 -9.81 -1.07 -0.37
C LEU A 51 -10.74 -2.21 -0.80
N GLN A 52 -10.57 -2.73 -2.02
CA GLN A 52 -11.28 -3.90 -2.51
C GLN A 52 -10.71 -5.24 -1.99
N LYS A 53 -9.84 -5.19 -0.97
CA LYS A 53 -9.20 -6.35 -0.33
C LYS A 53 -8.34 -7.20 -1.27
N ARG A 54 -7.85 -6.63 -2.37
CA ARG A 54 -6.91 -7.28 -3.27
C ARG A 54 -5.49 -7.17 -2.70
N ARG A 55 -4.79 -8.29 -2.65
CA ARG A 55 -3.47 -8.35 -1.99
C ARG A 55 -2.30 -8.34 -2.97
N GLU A 56 -2.54 -8.72 -4.21
CA GLU A 56 -1.49 -8.85 -5.21
C GLU A 56 -1.57 -7.70 -6.24
N ILE A 57 -0.43 -7.09 -6.53
CA ILE A 57 -0.33 -6.00 -7.52
C ILE A 57 -0.85 -6.48 -8.88
N LYS A 58 -0.60 -7.74 -9.23
CA LYS A 58 -1.08 -8.32 -10.50
C LYS A 58 -2.60 -8.38 -10.55
N ASP A 59 -3.25 -8.77 -9.46
CA ASP A 59 -4.71 -8.82 -9.38
C ASP A 59 -5.33 -7.41 -9.42
N ILE A 60 -4.71 -6.43 -8.74
CA ILE A 60 -5.12 -5.02 -8.81
C ILE A 60 -5.06 -4.52 -10.25
N TYR A 61 -3.94 -4.74 -10.93
CA TYR A 61 -3.76 -4.35 -12.33
C TYR A 61 -4.77 -5.00 -13.27
N ASP A 62 -4.95 -6.32 -13.19
CA ASP A 62 -5.86 -7.06 -14.06
C ASP A 62 -7.32 -6.67 -13.82
N HIS A 63 -7.70 -6.38 -12.57
CA HIS A 63 -9.02 -5.85 -12.24
C HIS A 63 -9.23 -4.46 -12.86
N THR A 64 -8.28 -3.56 -12.67
CA THR A 64 -8.35 -2.21 -13.26
C THR A 64 -8.50 -2.27 -14.76
N ARG A 65 -7.68 -3.07 -15.44
CA ARG A 65 -7.74 -3.23 -16.88
C ARG A 65 -9.09 -3.75 -17.39
N ARG A 66 -9.71 -4.71 -16.65
CA ARG A 66 -10.98 -5.33 -17.06
C ARG A 66 -12.21 -4.49 -16.74
N HIS A 67 -12.21 -3.82 -15.60
CA HIS A 67 -13.41 -3.20 -15.04
C HIS A 67 -13.36 -1.67 -14.97
N LEU A 68 -12.16 -1.09 -14.94
CA LEU A 68 -11.95 0.34 -14.78
C LEU A 68 -11.24 0.98 -15.99
N GLY A 69 -11.17 0.28 -17.13
CA GLY A 69 -10.47 0.77 -18.32
C GLY A 69 -11.03 2.09 -18.87
N ALA A 70 -12.34 2.34 -18.72
CA ALA A 70 -12.96 3.60 -19.09
C ALA A 70 -12.54 4.77 -18.19
N TRP A 71 -12.20 4.50 -16.92
CA TRP A 71 -11.73 5.49 -15.93
C TRP A 71 -10.23 5.77 -16.08
N PHE A 72 -9.47 4.77 -16.52
CA PHE A 72 -8.00 4.85 -16.69
C PHE A 72 -7.60 4.45 -18.12
N PRO A 73 -7.96 5.25 -19.13
CA PRO A 73 -7.76 4.89 -20.54
C PRO A 73 -6.28 4.80 -20.93
N GLN A 74 -5.40 5.46 -20.19
CA GLN A 74 -3.95 5.48 -20.44
C GLN A 74 -3.17 4.48 -19.57
N LEU A 75 -3.86 3.46 -19.01
CA LEU A 75 -3.21 2.43 -18.19
C LEU A 75 -2.07 1.75 -18.97
N PRO A 76 -0.81 1.83 -18.51
CA PRO A 76 0.33 1.25 -19.19
C PRO A 76 0.33 -0.29 -19.12
N SER A 77 1.32 -0.93 -19.72
CA SER A 77 1.55 -2.36 -19.52
C SER A 77 1.78 -2.68 -18.03
N TYR A 78 1.57 -3.94 -17.63
CA TYR A 78 1.80 -4.37 -16.24
C TYR A 78 3.20 -4.02 -15.73
N GLY A 79 4.23 -4.27 -16.55
CA GLY A 79 5.61 -3.90 -16.19
C GLY A 79 5.79 -2.40 -16.00
N GLY A 80 5.19 -1.60 -16.87
CA GLY A 80 5.19 -0.12 -16.75
C GLY A 80 4.47 0.35 -15.50
N TYR A 81 3.32 -0.25 -15.16
CA TYR A 81 2.58 0.04 -13.94
C TYR A 81 3.41 -0.27 -12.68
N VAL A 82 4.00 -1.47 -12.60
CA VAL A 82 4.85 -1.88 -11.46
C VAL A 82 6.07 -0.96 -11.31
N GLN A 83 6.72 -0.61 -12.42
CA GLN A 83 7.85 0.31 -12.39
C GLN A 83 7.46 1.69 -11.84
N ARG A 84 6.28 2.19 -12.22
CA ARG A 84 5.75 3.47 -11.70
C ARG A 84 5.36 3.36 -10.24
N LEU A 85 4.68 2.29 -9.86
CA LEU A 85 4.30 2.05 -8.47
C LEU A 85 5.52 2.05 -7.54
N ASN A 86 6.62 1.40 -7.96
CA ASN A 86 7.87 1.44 -7.21
C ASN A 86 8.48 2.85 -7.10
N ARG A 87 8.31 3.68 -8.11
CA ARG A 87 8.79 5.08 -8.05
C ARG A 87 8.01 5.92 -7.06
N VAL A 88 6.69 5.75 -6.98
CA VAL A 88 5.85 6.50 -6.05
C VAL A 88 5.82 5.87 -4.64
N ALA A 89 6.58 4.81 -4.41
CA ALA A 89 6.57 4.09 -3.13
C ALA A 89 6.88 4.99 -1.92
N GLY A 90 7.76 6.00 -2.10
CA GLY A 90 8.08 6.98 -1.06
C GLY A 90 6.90 7.83 -0.60
N ALA A 91 5.84 7.95 -1.40
CA ALA A 91 4.66 8.73 -1.04
C ALA A 91 3.70 7.98 -0.08
N PHE A 92 3.82 6.66 0.09
CA PHE A 92 2.85 5.90 0.91
C PHE A 92 2.96 6.19 2.40
N ALA A 93 4.16 6.39 2.95
CA ALA A 93 4.31 6.71 4.37
C ALA A 93 3.66 8.07 4.71
N PRO A 94 3.99 9.20 4.03
CA PRO A 94 3.32 10.47 4.27
C PRO A 94 1.82 10.44 3.95
N LEU A 95 1.38 9.67 2.95
CA LEU A 95 -0.04 9.48 2.66
C LEU A 95 -0.77 8.79 3.81
N LEU A 96 -0.14 7.79 4.45
CA LEU A 96 -0.70 7.12 5.61
C LEU A 96 -0.83 8.08 6.81
N GLU A 97 0.17 8.93 7.05
CA GLU A 97 0.11 9.97 8.08
C GLU A 97 -1.06 10.94 7.86
N LEU A 98 -1.28 11.35 6.61
CA LEU A 98 -2.42 12.19 6.25
C LEU A 98 -3.78 11.51 6.52
N LEU A 99 -3.89 10.24 6.15
CA LEU A 99 -5.09 9.45 6.42
C LEU A 99 -5.34 9.30 7.92
N GLN A 100 -4.29 9.15 8.72
CA GLN A 100 -4.42 9.11 10.18
C GLN A 100 -4.89 10.44 10.76
N GLN A 101 -4.40 11.57 10.25
CA GLN A 101 -4.80 12.91 10.68
C GLN A 101 -6.25 13.24 10.33
N THR A 102 -6.73 12.76 9.18
CA THR A 102 -8.13 12.98 8.74
C THR A 102 -9.13 12.09 9.49
N CYS A 103 -8.67 11.03 10.15
CA CYS A 103 -9.54 10.20 10.96
C CYS A 103 -9.91 10.91 12.28
N PRO A 104 -11.21 11.21 12.55
CA PRO A 104 -11.60 11.90 13.78
C PRO A 104 -11.17 11.09 15.00
N HIS A 105 -10.40 11.71 15.89
CA HIS A 105 -10.00 11.14 17.16
C HIS A 105 -11.23 11.16 18.12
N THR A 106 -11.88 10.03 18.30
CA THR A 106 -12.93 9.88 19.31
C THR A 106 -12.29 9.37 20.60
N GLY A 107 -12.13 10.27 21.57
CA GLY A 107 -11.30 10.10 22.79
C GLY A 107 -11.68 9.04 23.81
N VAL A 108 -12.58 8.11 23.52
CA VAL A 108 -13.12 7.19 24.56
C VAL A 108 -12.20 5.98 24.86
N LEU A 109 -11.23 5.65 23.98
CA LEU A 109 -10.32 4.50 24.19
C LEU A 109 -8.86 4.80 23.83
N GLU A 110 -8.39 6.01 24.09
CA GLU A 110 -7.01 6.45 23.77
C GLU A 110 -5.91 5.62 24.45
N HIS A 111 -6.26 4.91 25.54
CA HIS A 111 -5.30 4.12 26.31
C HIS A 111 -5.20 2.65 25.89
N ILE A 112 -6.09 2.17 25.00
CA ILE A 112 -6.06 0.80 24.55
C ILE A 112 -5.27 0.69 23.25
N ARG A 113 -4.17 -0.05 23.31
CA ARG A 113 -3.34 -0.39 22.16
C ARG A 113 -3.50 -1.87 21.83
N LEU A 114 -3.61 -2.16 20.56
CA LEU A 114 -3.54 -3.51 20.03
C LEU A 114 -2.17 -3.71 19.40
N MET A 115 -1.47 -4.75 19.82
CA MET A 115 -0.21 -5.14 19.20
C MET A 115 -0.39 -6.52 18.57
N ASP A 116 -0.08 -6.60 17.29
CA ASP A 116 -0.04 -7.85 16.55
C ASP A 116 1.28 -7.99 15.81
N SER A 117 1.63 -9.19 15.43
CA SER A 117 2.84 -9.44 14.66
C SER A 117 2.56 -10.34 13.46
N LEU A 118 2.92 -9.84 12.29
CA LEU A 118 2.74 -10.53 11.01
C LEU A 118 4.08 -10.99 10.46
N PRO A 119 4.31 -12.29 10.25
CA PRO A 119 5.49 -12.77 9.53
C PRO A 119 5.31 -12.54 8.02
N ILE A 120 6.24 -11.82 7.42
CA ILE A 120 6.34 -11.65 5.97
C ILE A 120 7.42 -12.59 5.45
N LYS A 121 6.99 -13.64 4.74
CA LYS A 121 7.89 -14.63 4.15
C LYS A 121 8.53 -14.08 2.88
N LEU A 122 9.85 -14.00 2.85
CA LEU A 122 10.64 -13.60 1.69
C LEU A 122 11.19 -14.82 0.93
N ALA A 123 11.40 -15.95 1.63
CA ALA A 123 11.76 -17.22 1.01
C ALA A 123 11.26 -18.41 1.83
N HIS A 124 10.87 -19.48 1.12
CA HIS A 124 10.54 -20.76 1.77
C HIS A 124 11.77 -21.42 2.38
N ALA A 125 11.57 -22.28 3.38
CA ALA A 125 12.60 -22.98 4.14
C ALA A 125 13.69 -23.60 3.26
N LYS A 126 13.34 -24.28 2.16
CA LYS A 126 14.29 -24.90 1.21
C LYS A 126 15.24 -23.90 0.53
N ARG A 127 14.86 -22.63 0.41
CA ARG A 127 15.66 -21.57 -0.23
C ARG A 127 16.24 -20.57 0.77
N SER A 128 15.92 -20.72 2.05
CA SER A 128 16.30 -19.76 3.10
C SER A 128 17.82 -19.60 3.25
N SER A 129 18.61 -20.66 2.99
CA SER A 129 20.07 -20.61 3.08
C SER A 129 20.74 -19.80 1.97
N ARG A 130 20.04 -19.60 0.85
CA ARG A 130 20.53 -18.85 -0.32
C ARG A 130 19.77 -17.53 -0.53
N ALA A 131 18.81 -17.22 0.35
CA ALA A 131 18.04 -15.99 0.26
C ALA A 131 18.94 -14.79 0.58
N ARG A 132 18.90 -13.78 -0.30
CA ARG A 132 19.64 -12.52 -0.17
C ARG A 132 18.73 -11.30 -0.21
N VAL A 133 17.43 -11.51 -0.08
CA VAL A 133 16.45 -10.41 -0.09
C VAL A 133 16.45 -9.77 1.29
N ALA A 134 16.69 -8.46 1.34
CA ALA A 134 16.71 -7.64 2.55
C ALA A 134 17.56 -8.24 3.70
N PRO A 135 18.85 -8.58 3.45
CA PRO A 135 19.68 -9.30 4.43
C PRO A 135 19.91 -8.51 5.72
N GLU A 136 19.75 -7.18 5.69
CA GLU A 136 19.93 -6.30 6.84
C GLU A 136 18.80 -6.45 7.88
N ILE A 137 17.60 -6.84 7.45
CA ILE A 137 16.41 -6.90 8.31
C ILE A 137 15.75 -8.26 8.34
N ALA A 138 16.03 -9.13 7.36
CA ALA A 138 15.42 -10.45 7.25
C ALA A 138 16.29 -11.53 7.91
N ASN A 139 15.62 -12.46 8.60
CA ASN A 139 16.30 -13.57 9.24
C ASN A 139 15.48 -14.86 9.12
N LYS A 140 16.08 -15.99 9.51
CA LYS A 140 15.39 -17.26 9.66
C LYS A 140 14.53 -17.22 10.92
N GLY A 141 13.27 -17.57 10.78
CA GLY A 141 12.32 -17.66 11.87
C GLY A 141 11.56 -18.98 11.84
N TYR A 142 11.05 -19.37 12.98
CA TYR A 142 10.15 -20.51 13.13
C TYR A 142 8.73 -20.03 13.43
N CYS A 143 7.76 -20.51 12.67
CA CYS A 143 6.36 -20.24 12.88
C CYS A 143 5.70 -21.44 13.57
N SER A 144 5.47 -21.35 14.89
CA SER A 144 4.90 -22.44 15.69
C SER A 144 3.47 -22.83 15.27
N SER A 145 2.67 -21.87 14.79
CA SER A 145 1.29 -22.14 14.33
C SER A 145 1.22 -22.93 13.03
N LYS A 146 2.33 -22.94 12.23
CA LYS A 146 2.42 -23.63 10.94
C LYS A 146 3.47 -24.71 10.91
N ASP A 147 4.19 -24.89 12.01
CA ASP A 147 5.31 -25.85 12.15
C ASP A 147 6.32 -25.78 11.00
N GLU A 148 6.69 -24.56 10.64
CA GLU A 148 7.63 -24.37 9.53
C GLU A 148 8.67 -23.28 9.81
N TYR A 149 9.83 -23.43 9.18
CA TYR A 149 10.88 -22.42 9.16
C TYR A 149 10.76 -21.59 7.89
N ASP A 150 10.84 -20.28 8.03
CA ASP A 150 10.82 -19.31 6.95
C ASP A 150 12.03 -18.40 7.04
N TYR A 151 12.40 -17.81 5.91
CA TYR A 151 13.26 -16.64 5.86
C TYR A 151 12.39 -15.43 5.57
N GLY A 152 12.44 -14.45 6.45
CA GLY A 152 11.58 -13.28 6.29
C GLY A 152 11.76 -12.23 7.37
N VAL A 153 10.79 -11.34 7.43
CA VAL A 153 10.71 -10.23 8.39
C VAL A 153 9.46 -10.41 9.24
N LYS A 154 9.57 -10.13 10.53
CA LYS A 154 8.41 -10.05 11.43
C LYS A 154 8.04 -8.60 11.61
N VAL A 155 6.90 -8.21 11.10
CA VAL A 155 6.36 -6.86 11.27
C VAL A 155 5.51 -6.84 12.54
N HIS A 156 5.81 -5.94 13.45
CA HIS A 156 4.98 -5.64 14.61
C HIS A 156 4.09 -4.45 14.28
N LEU A 157 2.79 -4.65 14.38
CA LEU A 157 1.79 -3.62 14.16
C LEU A 157 1.26 -3.16 15.51
N LEU A 158 1.38 -1.87 15.77
CA LEU A 158 0.74 -1.22 16.89
C LEU A 158 -0.45 -0.42 16.36
N GLY A 159 -1.63 -0.62 16.92
CA GLY A 159 -2.83 0.04 16.47
C GLY A 159 -3.72 0.50 17.61
N ARG A 160 -4.47 1.56 17.37
CA ARG A 160 -5.53 2.03 18.27
C ARG A 160 -6.84 1.35 17.93
N ARG A 161 -7.58 0.92 18.95
CA ARG A 161 -8.90 0.35 18.77
C ARG A 161 -9.96 1.44 18.89
N ARG A 162 -10.87 1.47 17.90
CA ARG A 162 -12.15 2.19 18.01
C ARG A 162 -13.30 1.19 18.16
N PRO A 163 -14.31 1.47 18.97
CA PRO A 163 -15.52 0.66 19.00
C PRO A 163 -16.15 0.61 17.60
N GLY A 164 -16.45 -0.60 17.12
CA GLY A 164 -17.11 -0.79 15.82
C GLY A 164 -16.27 -0.57 14.57
N THR A 165 -14.95 -0.33 14.71
CA THR A 165 -14.04 -0.13 13.58
C THR A 165 -12.84 -1.06 13.63
N LEU A 166 -12.13 -1.18 12.51
CA LEU A 166 -10.82 -1.83 12.49
C LEU A 166 -9.79 -0.98 13.27
N PRO A 167 -8.78 -1.63 13.89
CA PRO A 167 -7.68 -0.91 14.51
C PRO A 167 -6.98 0.01 13.49
N LEU A 168 -6.64 1.21 13.94
CA LEU A 168 -5.81 2.13 13.15
C LEU A 168 -4.35 1.93 13.55
N PRO A 169 -3.40 1.87 12.61
CA PRO A 169 -1.96 1.86 12.92
C PRO A 169 -1.54 3.17 13.60
N GLU A 170 -0.56 3.07 14.49
CA GLU A 170 0.15 4.20 15.09
C GLU A 170 1.42 4.54 14.33
#